data_208632e0b25b0e601cbaf987ebc4b19c
#
_entry.id   208632e0b25b0e601cbaf987ebc4b19c
#
_cell.length_a   1.000
_cell.length_b   1.000
_cell.length_c   1.000
_cell.angle_alpha   90.00
_cell.angle_beta   90.00
_cell.angle_gamma   90.00
#
_symmetry.space_group_name_H-M   'P 1'
#
loop_
_entity.id
_entity.type
_entity.pdbx_description
1 polymer ?
#
loop_
_entity_poly.entity_id
_entity_poly.type
_entity_poly.pdbx_seq_one_letter_code
_entity_poly.pdbx_strand_id
1 'polypeptide(L)'
;MLYCPNEPRTSQQCEASGRLLFLKKVQQIMTSNQTEIQASLMASLMARLTASAAEMREQHLRDLCSGTRDELSLSLDDLSVDFTRQPVTSSIMQQLCQLAEISGLKDFQQQMMTGQAVNISENRPVLHCDLRAPARLHSDEWQQLSRFADTVRADEKIRHVINLGIGGSDLGGAMVLKALAHDCDGPDVYFAGNIDPAALGDVLKRCTPEHTRIIITSKSFTTAETLMNAAMARDWLIKAGVDADTAFIAVTAAPDKARAYGIEGDKIFSFSDGIGGRYSVWSAVGLPVMIAIGADKFSSFLGGAHAMDQHVMAAPFADNIPVIMGLLRVWHRRYFDRSSYAIIPYSERLSRLPAWAQQLEMESNGKRVSRHNEPLDAPAAPLIWGEAGTNAQHSFFQFLHQGVDEIPLDILLPLSPSNNADDPFWKAHHMTLVANAVAQAEALAFGTDNLDNPHQHFPGNRPSIVISWEKTTPYALGRLLALYEHVTIVSGFLFGVNSFDQWGVELGKARAIALEEALKTEGSFRDFSPAAAHLIKRARDIIG
;
A
#
# COMPACT_ATOMS: atom_id res chain seq x y z
N MET A 1 -3.43 30.65 -61.11
CA MET A 1 -2.48 29.90 -61.93
C MET A 1 -1.11 29.96 -61.26
N LEU A 2 -0.74 28.92 -60.56
CA LEU A 2 0.66 28.63 -60.24
C LEU A 2 0.83 27.11 -60.25
N TYR A 3 1.53 26.65 -61.26
CA TYR A 3 1.86 25.29 -61.55
C TYR A 3 2.93 24.80 -60.58
N CYS A 4 2.70 23.71 -59.85
CA CYS A 4 3.74 22.94 -59.18
C CYS A 4 4.15 21.78 -60.10
N PRO A 5 5.43 21.59 -60.43
CA PRO A 5 5.87 20.46 -61.25
C PRO A 5 5.96 19.20 -60.37
N ASN A 6 5.31 18.12 -60.86
CA ASN A 6 5.52 16.75 -60.43
C ASN A 6 6.94 16.32 -60.85
N GLU A 7 7.86 16.20 -59.89
CA GLU A 7 9.11 15.49 -60.13
C GLU A 7 8.85 13.97 -60.17
N PRO A 8 9.34 13.26 -61.19
CA PRO A 8 9.23 11.79 -61.28
C PRO A 8 10.14 11.16 -60.21
N ARG A 9 9.53 10.42 -59.24
CA ARG A 9 10.29 9.63 -58.28
C ARG A 9 11.20 8.65 -59.04
N THR A 10 12.49 8.63 -58.70
CA THR A 10 13.46 7.71 -59.29
C THR A 10 13.14 6.26 -58.94
N SER A 11 13.50 5.29 -59.77
CA SER A 11 13.27 3.85 -59.56
C SER A 11 13.79 3.36 -58.22
N GLN A 12 14.90 3.93 -57.71
CA GLN A 12 15.46 3.64 -56.37
C GLN A 12 14.57 4.09 -55.20
N GLN A 13 13.82 5.18 -55.34
CA GLN A 13 12.87 5.64 -54.32
C GLN A 13 11.60 4.77 -54.28
N CYS A 14 11.15 4.22 -55.39
CA CYS A 14 10.06 3.26 -55.44
C CYS A 14 10.45 1.89 -54.84
N GLU A 15 11.66 1.41 -55.10
CA GLU A 15 12.17 0.15 -54.50
C GLU A 15 12.38 0.29 -52.97
N ALA A 16 12.90 1.40 -52.49
CA ALA A 16 13.06 1.66 -51.06
C ALA A 16 11.72 1.74 -50.31
N SER A 17 10.71 2.39 -50.92
CA SER A 17 9.35 2.46 -50.37
C SER A 17 8.65 1.11 -50.35
N GLY A 18 8.84 0.28 -51.41
CA GLY A 18 8.31 -1.09 -51.49
C GLY A 18 8.92 -2.02 -50.43
N ARG A 19 10.25 -1.95 -50.22
CA ARG A 19 10.94 -2.69 -49.15
C ARG A 19 10.49 -2.28 -47.77
N LEU A 20 10.31 -0.99 -47.52
CA LEU A 20 9.84 -0.49 -46.20
C LEU A 20 8.40 -0.95 -45.92
N LEU A 21 7.52 -0.96 -46.95
CA LEU A 21 6.14 -1.45 -46.81
C LEU A 21 6.09 -2.97 -46.60
N PHE A 22 6.95 -3.71 -47.26
CA PHE A 22 7.10 -5.16 -47.09
C PHE A 22 7.61 -5.49 -45.69
N LEU A 23 8.66 -4.81 -45.19
CA LEU A 23 9.19 -4.99 -43.84
C LEU A 23 8.15 -4.66 -42.76
N LYS A 24 7.38 -3.58 -42.93
CA LYS A 24 6.25 -3.24 -42.02
C LYS A 24 5.17 -4.32 -42.02
N LYS A 25 4.79 -4.86 -43.18
CA LYS A 25 3.83 -5.98 -43.27
C LYS A 25 4.37 -7.26 -42.65
N VAL A 26 5.62 -7.60 -42.88
CA VAL A 26 6.28 -8.77 -42.25
C VAL A 26 6.33 -8.58 -40.74
N GLN A 27 6.70 -7.42 -40.26
CA GLN A 27 6.72 -7.10 -38.82
C GLN A 27 5.32 -7.15 -38.19
N GLN A 28 4.28 -6.68 -38.89
CA GLN A 28 2.89 -6.74 -38.46
C GLN A 28 2.35 -8.18 -38.42
N ILE A 29 2.72 -9.03 -39.37
CA ILE A 29 2.37 -10.46 -39.39
C ILE A 29 3.11 -11.21 -38.26
N MET A 30 4.40 -10.92 -38.06
CA MET A 30 5.18 -11.54 -36.99
C MET A 30 4.64 -11.14 -35.60
N THR A 31 4.25 -9.88 -35.39
CA THR A 31 3.64 -9.43 -34.12
C THR A 31 2.25 -10.05 -33.92
N SER A 32 1.43 -10.20 -34.98
CA SER A 32 0.13 -10.89 -34.91
C SER A 32 0.27 -12.36 -34.50
N ASN A 33 1.18 -13.10 -35.18
CA ASN A 33 1.43 -14.51 -34.87
C ASN A 33 2.01 -14.70 -33.45
N GLN A 34 2.91 -13.84 -33.02
CA GLN A 34 3.44 -13.88 -31.64
C GLN A 34 2.34 -13.63 -30.60
N THR A 35 1.44 -12.69 -30.86
CA THR A 35 0.30 -12.39 -29.99
C THR A 35 -0.66 -13.58 -29.89
N GLU A 36 -0.97 -14.25 -31.01
CA GLU A 36 -1.82 -15.44 -31.00
C GLU A 36 -1.18 -16.63 -30.28
N ILE A 37 0.11 -16.85 -30.46
CA ILE A 37 0.86 -17.91 -29.76
C ILE A 37 0.87 -17.61 -28.25
N GLN A 38 1.13 -16.38 -27.86
CA GLN A 38 1.16 -15.98 -26.45
C GLN A 38 -0.23 -16.13 -25.79
N ALA A 39 -1.29 -15.75 -26.50
CA ALA A 39 -2.68 -15.93 -26.03
C ALA A 39 -3.03 -17.42 -25.85
N SER A 40 -2.62 -18.28 -26.79
CA SER A 40 -2.82 -19.72 -26.70
C SER A 40 -2.05 -20.36 -25.53
N LEU A 41 -0.80 -19.95 -25.32
CA LEU A 41 0.01 -20.40 -24.18
C LEU A 41 -0.60 -19.97 -22.85
N MET A 42 -1.07 -18.73 -22.76
CA MET A 42 -1.76 -18.20 -21.59
C MET A 42 -3.03 -19.00 -21.29
N ALA A 43 -3.88 -19.22 -22.28
CA ALA A 43 -5.12 -20.00 -22.11
C ALA A 43 -4.84 -21.45 -21.62
N SER A 44 -3.83 -22.10 -22.23
CA SER A 44 -3.39 -23.44 -21.81
C SER A 44 -2.87 -23.46 -20.36
N LEU A 45 -2.09 -22.45 -19.98
CA LEU A 45 -1.56 -22.34 -18.62
C LEU A 45 -2.67 -22.10 -17.59
N MET A 46 -3.60 -21.20 -17.88
CA MET A 46 -4.75 -20.93 -17.01
C MET A 46 -5.62 -22.20 -16.83
N ALA A 47 -5.83 -22.99 -17.87
CA ALA A 47 -6.54 -24.25 -17.77
C ALA A 47 -5.80 -25.25 -16.86
N ARG A 48 -4.47 -25.36 -16.96
CA ARG A 48 -3.67 -26.22 -16.07
C ARG A 48 -3.74 -25.74 -14.62
N LEU A 49 -3.59 -24.43 -14.36
CA LEU A 49 -3.72 -23.87 -13.02
C LEU A 49 -5.11 -24.12 -12.42
N THR A 50 -6.18 -24.05 -13.25
CA THR A 50 -7.54 -24.38 -12.82
C THR A 50 -7.67 -25.86 -12.43
N ALA A 51 -7.09 -26.76 -13.21
CA ALA A 51 -7.06 -28.19 -12.88
C ALA A 51 -6.26 -28.46 -11.60
N SER A 52 -5.07 -27.85 -11.47
CA SER A 52 -4.24 -27.94 -10.27
C SER A 52 -4.95 -27.41 -9.02
N ALA A 53 -5.75 -26.34 -9.15
CA ALA A 53 -6.52 -25.82 -8.01
C ALA A 53 -7.64 -26.80 -7.59
N ALA A 54 -8.28 -27.48 -8.54
CA ALA A 54 -9.26 -28.52 -8.23
C ALA A 54 -8.61 -29.70 -7.47
N GLU A 55 -7.43 -30.14 -7.90
CA GLU A 55 -6.66 -31.18 -7.20
C GLU A 55 -6.26 -30.74 -5.78
N MET A 56 -5.80 -29.50 -5.62
CA MET A 56 -5.38 -28.99 -4.32
C MET A 56 -6.54 -28.79 -3.32
N ARG A 57 -7.76 -28.61 -3.78
CA ARG A 57 -8.95 -28.56 -2.89
C ARG A 57 -9.24 -29.89 -2.22
N GLU A 58 -8.87 -31.00 -2.85
CA GLU A 58 -9.02 -32.36 -2.31
C GLU A 58 -7.87 -32.74 -1.37
N GLN A 59 -6.79 -31.93 -1.30
CA GLN A 59 -5.64 -32.22 -0.47
C GLN A 59 -5.66 -31.40 0.82
N HIS A 60 -5.19 -32.02 1.90
CA HIS A 60 -5.04 -31.34 3.18
C HIS A 60 -3.60 -30.83 3.37
N LEU A 61 -3.43 -29.63 3.94
CA LEU A 61 -2.10 -29.05 4.23
C LEU A 61 -1.27 -29.95 5.15
N ARG A 62 -1.90 -30.73 6.05
CA ARG A 62 -1.23 -31.73 6.89
C ARG A 62 -0.46 -32.74 6.04
N ASP A 63 -1.06 -33.20 4.95
CA ASP A 63 -0.43 -34.20 4.07
C ASP A 63 0.63 -33.55 3.19
N LEU A 64 0.36 -32.36 2.67
CA LEU A 64 1.34 -31.58 1.90
C LEU A 64 2.58 -31.21 2.71
N CYS A 65 2.43 -30.95 4.02
CA CYS A 65 3.53 -30.56 4.92
C CYS A 65 4.14 -31.76 5.67
N SER A 66 3.81 -32.99 5.32
CA SER A 66 4.37 -34.19 5.97
C SER A 66 5.85 -34.42 5.64
N GLY A 67 6.39 -33.77 4.61
CA GLY A 67 7.81 -33.77 4.22
C GLY A 67 8.43 -32.38 4.30
N THR A 68 9.74 -32.33 4.02
CA THR A 68 10.45 -31.04 3.88
C THR A 68 9.99 -30.30 2.63
N ARG A 69 9.81 -28.99 2.76
CA ARG A 69 9.42 -28.06 1.69
C ARG A 69 10.33 -26.82 1.72
N ASP A 70 11.63 -27.06 1.92
CA ASP A 70 12.62 -25.99 2.12
C ASP A 70 12.69 -25.02 0.94
N GLU A 71 12.36 -25.50 -0.27
CA GLU A 71 12.28 -24.66 -1.46
C GLU A 71 11.14 -23.61 -1.41
N LEU A 72 10.23 -23.74 -0.45
CA LEU A 72 9.16 -22.77 -0.18
C LEU A 72 9.51 -21.82 0.98
N SER A 73 10.78 -21.68 1.31
CA SER A 73 11.28 -20.69 2.27
C SER A 73 12.30 -19.80 1.58
N LEU A 74 12.04 -18.50 1.56
CA LEU A 74 12.91 -17.50 0.94
C LEU A 74 13.39 -16.49 1.98
N SER A 75 14.55 -15.88 1.74
CA SER A 75 15.08 -14.85 2.64
C SER A 75 15.76 -13.71 1.88
N LEU A 76 15.75 -12.55 2.52
CA LEU A 76 16.46 -11.34 2.11
C LEU A 76 17.02 -10.68 3.38
N ASP A 77 18.32 -10.65 3.54
CA ASP A 77 19.01 -10.27 4.79
C ASP A 77 18.48 -11.11 5.98
N ASP A 78 17.96 -10.45 7.03
CA ASP A 78 17.32 -11.10 8.18
C ASP A 78 15.81 -11.37 8.00
N LEU A 79 15.20 -10.92 6.87
CA LEU A 79 13.81 -11.24 6.54
C LEU A 79 13.73 -12.67 6.02
N SER A 80 12.87 -13.48 6.63
CA SER A 80 12.54 -14.82 6.17
C SER A 80 11.05 -14.93 5.92
N VAL A 81 10.66 -15.53 4.80
CA VAL A 81 9.28 -15.74 4.38
C VAL A 81 9.04 -17.21 4.12
N ASP A 82 8.20 -17.82 4.93
CA ASP A 82 7.83 -19.22 4.89
C ASP A 82 6.48 -19.42 4.19
N PHE A 83 6.52 -20.03 3.02
CA PHE A 83 5.37 -20.40 2.19
C PHE A 83 4.96 -21.87 2.35
N THR A 84 5.57 -22.62 3.28
CA THR A 84 5.36 -24.08 3.39
C THR A 84 3.90 -24.46 3.66
N ARG A 85 3.13 -23.56 4.30
CA ARG A 85 1.70 -23.76 4.61
C ARG A 85 0.78 -23.20 3.52
N GLN A 86 1.23 -23.26 2.25
CA GLN A 86 0.43 -22.89 1.10
C GLN A 86 -0.04 -24.13 0.32
N PRO A 87 -1.29 -24.12 -0.24
CA PRO A 87 -1.80 -25.23 -1.04
C PRO A 87 -1.20 -25.19 -2.45
N VAL A 88 0.10 -25.46 -2.52
CA VAL A 88 0.89 -25.48 -3.76
C VAL A 88 1.91 -26.63 -3.72
N THR A 89 2.29 -27.12 -4.88
CA THR A 89 3.45 -27.99 -5.10
C THR A 89 4.53 -27.22 -5.85
N SER A 90 5.75 -27.75 -5.92
CA SER A 90 6.82 -27.16 -6.74
C SER A 90 6.41 -27.00 -8.21
N SER A 91 5.62 -27.94 -8.75
CA SER A 91 5.06 -27.85 -10.10
C SER A 91 4.06 -26.70 -10.25
N ILE A 92 3.20 -26.46 -9.26
CA ILE A 92 2.26 -25.34 -9.25
C ILE A 92 3.02 -24.02 -9.16
N MET A 93 4.04 -23.93 -8.30
CA MET A 93 4.88 -22.73 -8.20
C MET A 93 5.56 -22.42 -9.54
N GLN A 94 6.08 -23.42 -10.24
CA GLN A 94 6.63 -23.23 -11.58
C GLN A 94 5.58 -22.71 -12.57
N GLN A 95 4.34 -23.24 -12.55
CA GLN A 95 3.25 -22.73 -13.38
C GLN A 95 2.87 -21.28 -13.04
N LEU A 96 2.86 -20.92 -11.77
CA LEU A 96 2.62 -19.55 -11.32
C LEU A 96 3.73 -18.60 -11.77
N CYS A 97 5.00 -19.00 -11.67
CA CYS A 97 6.12 -18.22 -12.21
C CYS A 97 6.01 -18.07 -13.75
N GLN A 98 5.63 -19.14 -14.46
CA GLN A 98 5.37 -19.08 -15.90
C GLN A 98 4.22 -18.11 -16.24
N LEU A 99 3.20 -17.99 -15.40
CA LEU A 99 2.15 -16.98 -15.56
C LEU A 99 2.73 -15.56 -15.52
N ALA A 100 3.62 -15.27 -14.57
CA ALA A 100 4.29 -13.97 -14.50
C ALA A 100 5.14 -13.67 -15.74
N GLU A 101 5.89 -14.67 -16.22
CA GLU A 101 6.73 -14.55 -17.42
C GLU A 101 5.89 -14.25 -18.68
N ILE A 102 4.88 -15.07 -18.95
CA ILE A 102 4.02 -14.92 -20.14
C ILE A 102 3.23 -13.60 -20.07
N SER A 103 2.86 -13.14 -18.86
CA SER A 103 2.17 -11.87 -18.68
C SER A 103 3.05 -10.63 -18.96
N GLY A 104 4.38 -10.78 -19.05
CA GLY A 104 5.31 -9.66 -19.24
C GLY A 104 5.57 -8.86 -17.97
N LEU A 105 5.47 -9.49 -16.80
CA LEU A 105 5.68 -8.81 -15.50
C LEU A 105 7.06 -8.16 -15.41
N LYS A 106 8.11 -8.81 -15.90
CA LYS A 106 9.48 -8.26 -15.86
C LYS A 106 9.62 -6.96 -16.62
N ASP A 107 9.03 -6.88 -17.81
CA ASP A 107 9.04 -5.67 -18.63
C ASP A 107 8.26 -4.54 -17.97
N PHE A 108 7.12 -4.86 -17.36
CA PHE A 108 6.33 -3.89 -16.59
C PHE A 108 7.10 -3.35 -15.38
N GLN A 109 7.76 -4.21 -14.61
CA GLN A 109 8.61 -3.80 -13.49
C GLN A 109 9.74 -2.88 -13.98
N GLN A 110 10.40 -3.24 -15.09
CA GLN A 110 11.44 -2.40 -15.69
C GLN A 110 10.91 -1.04 -16.14
N GLN A 111 9.74 -0.99 -16.78
CA GLN A 111 9.09 0.26 -17.20
C GLN A 111 8.78 1.16 -15.98
N MET A 112 8.23 0.57 -14.92
CA MET A 112 7.95 1.28 -13.68
C MET A 112 9.23 1.86 -13.06
N MET A 113 10.26 1.04 -12.90
CA MET A 113 11.52 1.46 -12.26
C MET A 113 12.31 2.48 -13.09
N THR A 114 12.09 2.55 -14.39
CA THR A 114 12.70 3.57 -15.29
C THR A 114 11.84 4.82 -15.48
N GLY A 115 10.77 4.97 -14.71
CA GLY A 115 9.92 6.17 -14.73
C GLY A 115 9.05 6.31 -15.97
N GLN A 116 8.73 5.21 -16.67
CA GLN A 116 7.77 5.25 -17.78
C GLN A 116 6.33 5.45 -17.24
N ALA A 117 5.43 5.95 -18.10
CA ALA A 117 4.04 6.26 -17.74
C ALA A 117 3.19 4.98 -17.59
N VAL A 118 3.46 4.17 -16.55
CA VAL A 118 2.73 2.93 -16.26
C VAL A 118 1.37 3.14 -15.56
N ASN A 119 1.12 4.32 -15.01
CA ASN A 119 -0.22 4.74 -14.58
C ASN A 119 -0.99 5.23 -15.80
N ILE A 120 -1.57 4.31 -16.54
CA ILE A 120 -2.12 4.56 -17.89
C ILE A 120 -3.40 5.40 -17.89
N SER A 121 -4.26 5.30 -16.86
CA SER A 121 -5.50 6.06 -16.78
C SER A 121 -5.29 7.56 -16.52
N GLU A 122 -4.14 7.93 -15.94
CA GLU A 122 -3.73 9.31 -15.68
C GLU A 122 -2.55 9.74 -16.56
N ASN A 123 -1.99 8.82 -17.37
CA ASN A 123 -0.81 9.04 -18.21
C ASN A 123 0.37 9.63 -17.44
N ARG A 124 0.74 8.99 -16.32
CA ARG A 124 1.80 9.45 -15.41
C ARG A 124 2.81 8.36 -15.10
N PRO A 125 4.07 8.73 -14.81
CA PRO A 125 5.03 7.81 -14.22
C PRO A 125 4.63 7.46 -12.78
N VAL A 126 5.23 6.39 -12.25
CA VAL A 126 5.11 5.95 -10.86
C VAL A 126 6.50 6.04 -10.23
N LEU A 127 6.69 6.98 -9.29
CA LEU A 127 8.02 7.41 -8.85
C LEU A 127 8.33 7.09 -7.37
N HIS A 128 7.53 6.28 -6.69
CA HIS A 128 7.76 6.01 -5.26
C HIS A 128 9.03 5.20 -5.00
N CYS A 129 9.44 4.29 -5.89
CA CYS A 129 10.71 3.56 -5.78
C CYS A 129 11.92 4.48 -5.96
N ASP A 130 11.80 5.51 -6.80
CA ASP A 130 12.86 6.48 -7.06
C ASP A 130 13.25 7.27 -5.80
N LEU A 131 12.26 7.51 -4.92
CA LEU A 131 12.46 8.21 -3.64
C LEU A 131 13.33 7.43 -2.63
N ARG A 132 13.50 6.13 -2.82
CA ARG A 132 14.26 5.22 -1.94
C ARG A 132 15.70 5.02 -2.41
N ALA A 133 15.99 5.41 -3.66
CA ALA A 133 17.32 5.24 -4.26
C ALA A 133 18.37 6.07 -3.50
N PRO A 134 19.57 5.52 -3.22
CA PRO A 134 20.62 6.23 -2.47
C PRO A 134 21.00 7.59 -3.07
N ALA A 135 20.92 7.75 -4.40
CA ALA A 135 21.15 9.02 -5.08
C ALA A 135 20.21 10.13 -4.61
N ARG A 136 18.99 9.78 -4.18
CA ARG A 136 18.00 10.73 -3.68
C ARG A 136 18.44 11.44 -2.40
N LEU A 137 19.22 10.77 -1.55
CA LEU A 137 19.76 11.35 -0.31
C LEU A 137 20.73 12.50 -0.56
N HIS A 138 21.18 12.68 -1.80
CA HIS A 138 22.04 13.80 -2.23
C HIS A 138 21.28 14.91 -2.96
N SER A 139 19.96 14.77 -3.15
CA SER A 139 19.14 15.77 -3.83
C SER A 139 18.91 17.00 -2.94
N ASP A 140 18.69 18.16 -3.58
CA ASP A 140 18.39 19.40 -2.87
C ASP A 140 17.12 19.29 -2.02
N GLU A 141 16.11 18.59 -2.52
CA GLU A 141 14.86 18.36 -1.79
C GLU A 141 15.07 17.55 -0.51
N TRP A 142 15.90 16.49 -0.57
CA TRP A 142 16.25 15.73 0.63
C TRP A 142 17.02 16.60 1.62
N GLN A 143 18.01 17.34 1.15
CA GLN A 143 18.82 18.23 1.97
C GLN A 143 18.00 19.34 2.63
N GLN A 144 16.99 19.86 1.94
CA GLN A 144 16.06 20.84 2.50
C GLN A 144 15.18 20.19 3.58
N LEU A 145 14.62 19.01 3.29
CA LEU A 145 13.73 18.28 4.19
C LEU A 145 14.44 17.87 5.48
N SER A 146 15.64 17.27 5.37
CA SER A 146 16.42 16.81 6.51
C SER A 146 16.89 17.99 7.38
N ARG A 147 17.42 19.06 6.78
CA ARG A 147 17.79 20.28 7.53
C ARG A 147 16.63 20.91 8.28
N PHE A 148 15.44 20.92 7.67
CA PHE A 148 14.26 21.42 8.33
C PHE A 148 13.85 20.53 9.51
N ALA A 149 13.84 19.22 9.33
CA ALA A 149 13.57 18.27 10.41
C ALA A 149 14.55 18.44 11.58
N ASP A 150 15.85 18.56 11.29
CA ASP A 150 16.88 18.79 12.29
C ASP A 150 16.70 20.13 13.02
N THR A 151 16.29 21.18 12.29
CA THR A 151 15.97 22.49 12.90
C THR A 151 14.81 22.40 13.88
N VAL A 152 13.72 21.68 13.49
CA VAL A 152 12.56 21.47 14.37
C VAL A 152 12.95 20.65 15.60
N ARG A 153 13.80 19.63 15.43
CA ARG A 153 14.28 18.78 16.53
C ARG A 153 15.22 19.50 17.48
N ALA A 154 16.02 20.41 16.99
CA ALA A 154 16.98 21.19 17.79
C ALA A 154 16.33 22.36 18.56
N ASP A 155 15.13 22.79 18.18
CA ASP A 155 14.41 23.86 18.87
C ASP A 155 13.68 23.30 20.10
N GLU A 156 14.27 23.43 21.28
CA GLU A 156 13.71 23.00 22.57
C GLU A 156 12.32 23.60 22.88
N LYS A 157 11.91 24.64 22.17
CA LYS A 157 10.57 25.22 22.31
C LYS A 157 9.53 24.41 21.58
N ILE A 158 9.91 23.63 20.55
CA ILE A 158 8.97 22.79 19.80
C ILE A 158 8.85 21.44 20.50
N ARG A 159 7.67 21.16 21.05
CA ARG A 159 7.37 19.91 21.77
C ARG A 159 6.39 19.04 21.02
N HIS A 160 5.56 19.64 20.17
CA HIS A 160 4.47 18.95 19.49
C HIS A 160 4.45 19.29 18.01
N VAL A 161 4.23 18.27 17.18
CA VAL A 161 3.99 18.39 15.76
C VAL A 161 2.68 17.68 15.42
N ILE A 162 1.75 18.36 14.76
CA ILE A 162 0.46 17.79 14.36
C ILE A 162 0.42 17.72 12.84
N ASN A 163 0.28 16.52 12.29
CA ASN A 163 0.06 16.31 10.87
C ASN A 163 -1.44 16.29 10.56
N LEU A 164 -1.88 17.22 9.73
CA LEU A 164 -3.23 17.29 9.19
C LEU A 164 -3.22 16.77 7.75
N GLY A 165 -3.65 15.54 7.57
CA GLY A 165 -3.71 14.88 6.26
C GLY A 165 -4.64 13.68 6.35
N ILE A 166 -5.21 13.22 5.25
CA ILE A 166 -6.15 12.10 5.22
C ILE A 166 -5.71 11.05 4.20
N GLY A 167 -6.09 9.80 4.42
CA GLY A 167 -5.76 8.68 3.55
C GLY A 167 -4.24 8.46 3.45
N GLY A 168 -3.66 8.54 2.25
CA GLY A 168 -2.21 8.39 2.06
C GLY A 168 -1.36 9.45 2.77
N SER A 169 -1.91 10.60 3.09
CA SER A 169 -1.25 11.66 3.87
C SER A 169 -1.30 11.44 5.39
N ASP A 170 -1.95 10.36 5.85
CA ASP A 170 -2.11 9.99 7.25
C ASP A 170 -1.60 8.56 7.53
N LEU A 171 -2.21 7.57 6.88
CA LEU A 171 -2.11 6.15 7.25
C LEU A 171 -0.66 5.63 7.25
N GLY A 172 0.13 5.97 6.21
CA GLY A 172 1.51 5.53 6.11
C GLY A 172 2.37 6.11 7.22
N GLY A 173 2.32 7.42 7.43
CA GLY A 173 3.09 8.11 8.47
C GLY A 173 2.69 7.68 9.87
N ALA A 174 1.38 7.59 10.17
CA ALA A 174 0.87 7.15 11.47
C ALA A 174 1.25 5.69 11.78
N MET A 175 1.27 4.82 10.77
CA MET A 175 1.70 3.44 10.93
C MET A 175 3.20 3.35 11.21
N VAL A 176 4.05 4.06 10.45
CA VAL A 176 5.50 4.08 10.66
C VAL A 176 5.85 4.67 12.03
N LEU A 177 5.20 5.76 12.43
CA LEU A 177 5.38 6.36 13.76
C LEU A 177 5.05 5.37 14.88
N LYS A 178 3.92 4.65 14.78
CA LYS A 178 3.55 3.61 15.76
C LYS A 178 4.57 2.47 15.79
N ALA A 179 5.02 2.02 14.62
CA ALA A 179 5.98 0.92 14.50
C ALA A 179 7.35 1.27 15.11
N LEU A 180 7.82 2.49 14.91
CA LEU A 180 9.12 3.00 15.36
C LEU A 180 9.03 3.87 16.63
N ALA A 181 7.96 3.77 17.40
CA ALA A 181 7.76 4.62 18.57
C ALA A 181 8.91 4.51 19.62
N HIS A 182 9.67 3.41 19.60
CA HIS A 182 10.87 3.23 20.44
C HIS A 182 12.10 3.98 19.90
N ASP A 183 12.06 4.41 18.65
CA ASP A 183 13.11 5.21 18.00
C ASP A 183 12.82 6.71 18.01
N CYS A 184 11.62 7.12 18.47
CA CYS A 184 11.22 8.51 18.57
C CYS A 184 11.95 9.18 19.73
N ASP A 185 12.81 10.14 19.41
CA ASP A 185 13.61 10.93 20.34
C ASP A 185 13.50 12.44 20.05
N GLY A 186 12.62 12.83 19.13
CA GLY A 186 12.24 14.21 18.81
C GLY A 186 10.95 14.66 19.49
N PRO A 187 10.32 15.73 19.00
CA PRO A 187 9.01 16.19 19.47
C PRO A 187 7.93 15.11 19.34
N ASP A 188 6.90 15.18 20.17
CA ASP A 188 5.72 14.34 20.06
C ASP A 188 4.98 14.63 18.75
N VAL A 189 4.77 13.61 17.94
CA VAL A 189 4.10 13.74 16.63
C VAL A 189 2.72 13.08 16.69
N TYR A 190 1.71 13.82 16.25
CA TYR A 190 0.32 13.38 16.18
C TYR A 190 -0.19 13.44 14.75
N PHE A 191 -1.07 12.50 14.41
CA PHE A 191 -1.79 12.46 13.14
C PHE A 191 -3.27 12.69 13.41
N ALA A 192 -3.88 13.68 12.74
CA ALA A 192 -5.28 14.05 12.89
C ALA A 192 -5.92 14.25 11.50
N GLY A 193 -6.27 13.11 10.86
CA GLY A 193 -6.76 13.09 9.48
C GLY A 193 -8.28 13.15 9.35
N ASN A 194 -9.04 12.69 10.35
CA ASN A 194 -10.49 12.65 10.27
C ASN A 194 -11.11 14.05 10.42
N ILE A 195 -12.19 14.31 9.66
CA ILE A 195 -12.97 15.56 9.74
C ILE A 195 -13.82 15.64 11.02
N ASP A 196 -14.08 14.50 11.70
CA ASP A 196 -14.71 14.53 13.00
C ASP A 196 -13.88 15.40 13.95
N PRO A 197 -14.45 16.49 14.51
CA PRO A 197 -13.71 17.44 15.32
C PRO A 197 -13.09 16.79 16.58
N ALA A 198 -13.59 15.65 17.03
CA ALA A 198 -13.00 14.90 18.13
C ALA A 198 -11.57 14.45 17.81
N ALA A 199 -11.28 14.09 16.55
CA ALA A 199 -9.96 13.61 16.13
C ALA A 199 -8.87 14.67 16.37
N LEU A 200 -9.09 15.90 15.94
CA LEU A 200 -8.16 17.00 16.20
C LEU A 200 -8.31 17.57 17.62
N GLY A 201 -9.54 17.72 18.10
CA GLY A 201 -9.82 18.31 19.42
C GLY A 201 -9.12 17.58 20.57
N ASP A 202 -9.08 16.24 20.53
CA ASP A 202 -8.39 15.45 21.56
C ASP A 202 -6.86 15.54 21.46
N VAL A 203 -6.31 15.78 20.28
CA VAL A 203 -4.88 16.08 20.08
C VAL A 203 -4.55 17.46 20.63
N LEU A 204 -5.35 18.49 20.31
CA LEU A 204 -5.12 19.86 20.77
C LEU A 204 -5.12 19.99 22.29
N LYS A 205 -5.94 19.18 23.01
CA LYS A 205 -5.93 19.12 24.49
C LYS A 205 -4.61 18.64 25.11
N ARG A 206 -3.80 17.93 24.34
CA ARG A 206 -2.49 17.39 24.76
C ARG A 206 -1.33 18.32 24.39
N CYS A 207 -1.59 19.31 23.55
CA CYS A 207 -0.60 20.20 23.00
C CYS A 207 -0.69 21.59 23.64
N THR A 208 0.45 22.27 23.66
CA THR A 208 0.55 23.68 24.06
C THR A 208 0.75 24.52 22.80
N PRO A 209 -0.09 25.53 22.51
CA PRO A 209 -0.07 26.27 21.24
C PRO A 209 1.31 26.84 20.88
N GLU A 210 1.99 27.47 21.84
CA GLU A 210 3.30 28.12 21.66
C GLU A 210 4.41 27.11 21.33
N HIS A 211 4.21 25.83 21.66
CA HIS A 211 5.17 24.75 21.49
C HIS A 211 4.78 23.78 20.35
N THR A 212 3.83 24.17 19.52
CA THR A 212 3.26 23.28 18.49
C THR A 212 3.60 23.78 17.08
N ARG A 213 3.91 22.84 16.18
CA ARG A 213 3.96 23.04 14.73
C ARG A 213 2.89 22.20 14.06
N ILE A 214 2.32 22.74 12.97
CA ILE A 214 1.21 22.11 12.25
C ILE A 214 1.63 21.87 10.80
N ILE A 215 1.64 20.63 10.38
CA ILE A 215 1.94 20.23 9.01
C ILE A 215 0.64 19.95 8.27
N ILE A 216 0.33 20.74 7.23
CA ILE A 216 -0.77 20.51 6.32
C ILE A 216 -0.29 19.63 5.18
N THR A 217 -0.67 18.35 5.19
CA THR A 217 -0.27 17.38 4.17
C THR A 217 -1.42 17.09 3.20
N SER A 218 -1.37 17.69 2.01
CA SER A 218 -2.40 17.51 0.98
C SER A 218 -1.80 17.66 -0.41
N LYS A 219 -1.87 16.62 -1.25
CA LYS A 219 -1.32 16.63 -2.61
C LYS A 219 -1.84 17.81 -3.44
N SER A 220 -3.15 18.02 -3.46
CA SER A 220 -3.80 19.09 -4.23
C SER A 220 -3.95 20.41 -3.48
N PHE A 221 -3.71 20.42 -2.17
CA PHE A 221 -3.98 21.52 -1.23
C PHE A 221 -5.41 22.06 -1.35
N THR A 222 -6.37 21.15 -1.60
CA THR A 222 -7.82 21.45 -1.73
C THR A 222 -8.70 20.44 -1.00
N THR A 223 -8.10 19.50 -0.27
CA THR A 223 -8.84 18.48 0.47
C THR A 223 -9.63 19.14 1.59
N ALA A 224 -10.97 19.07 1.51
CA ALA A 224 -11.86 19.79 2.41
C ALA A 224 -11.62 19.44 3.89
N GLU A 225 -11.50 18.15 4.20
CA GLU A 225 -11.25 17.63 5.55
C GLU A 225 -9.97 18.22 6.14
N THR A 226 -8.89 18.21 5.35
CA THR A 226 -7.59 18.74 5.75
C THR A 226 -7.64 20.24 6.02
N LEU A 227 -8.30 21.01 5.12
CA LEU A 227 -8.39 22.46 5.27
C LEU A 227 -9.34 22.88 6.41
N MET A 228 -10.41 22.13 6.68
CA MET A 228 -11.26 22.37 7.84
C MET A 228 -10.51 22.11 9.16
N ASN A 229 -9.75 21.03 9.25
CA ASN A 229 -8.88 20.77 10.40
C ASN A 229 -7.81 21.87 10.55
N ALA A 230 -7.23 22.34 9.43
CA ALA A 230 -6.27 23.44 9.47
C ALA A 230 -6.90 24.75 9.96
N ALA A 231 -8.15 25.05 9.57
CA ALA A 231 -8.89 26.21 10.07
C ALA A 231 -9.16 26.13 11.59
N MET A 232 -9.55 24.93 12.09
CA MET A 232 -9.74 24.69 13.52
C MET A 232 -8.43 24.85 14.30
N ALA A 233 -7.32 24.34 13.79
CA ALA A 233 -6.00 24.51 14.39
C ALA A 233 -5.53 25.98 14.37
N ARG A 234 -5.82 26.73 13.30
CA ARG A 234 -5.53 28.16 13.19
C ARG A 234 -6.27 28.97 14.25
N ASP A 235 -7.56 28.72 14.43
CA ASP A 235 -8.38 29.37 15.45
C ASP A 235 -7.85 29.08 16.87
N TRP A 236 -7.44 27.84 17.14
CA TRP A 236 -6.84 27.43 18.40
C TRP A 236 -5.53 28.18 18.70
N LEU A 237 -4.64 28.35 17.71
CA LEU A 237 -3.40 29.13 17.84
C LEU A 237 -3.70 30.63 18.09
N ILE A 238 -4.60 31.22 17.31
CA ILE A 238 -4.97 32.65 17.43
C ILE A 238 -5.57 32.93 18.80
N LYS A 239 -6.46 32.08 19.33
CA LYS A 239 -7.05 32.21 20.67
C LYS A 239 -6.02 32.18 21.79
N ALA A 240 -4.88 31.54 21.56
CA ALA A 240 -3.74 31.52 22.48
C ALA A 240 -2.76 32.70 22.26
N GLY A 241 -3.02 33.58 21.31
CA GLY A 241 -2.13 34.71 20.99
C GLY A 241 -0.89 34.31 20.17
N VAL A 242 -0.89 33.10 19.58
CA VAL A 242 0.21 32.60 18.73
C VAL A 242 -0.02 33.04 17.30
N ASP A 243 1.06 33.56 16.67
CA ASP A 243 1.04 33.83 15.23
C ASP A 243 0.97 32.52 14.44
N ALA A 244 -0.22 32.22 13.93
CA ALA A 244 -0.50 30.99 13.24
C ALA A 244 0.37 30.80 11.97
N ASP A 245 0.73 31.88 11.25
CA ASP A 245 1.53 31.78 10.02
C ASP A 245 2.96 31.31 10.29
N THR A 246 3.47 31.52 11.51
CA THR A 246 4.77 30.98 11.93
C THR A 246 4.72 29.48 12.26
N ALA A 247 3.55 28.97 12.65
CA ALA A 247 3.37 27.58 13.10
C ALA A 247 3.07 26.60 11.97
N PHE A 248 2.55 27.08 10.83
CA PHE A 248 2.13 26.21 9.72
C PHE A 248 3.28 25.84 8.77
N ILE A 249 3.25 24.60 8.33
CA ILE A 249 4.14 23.96 7.35
C ILE A 249 3.25 23.28 6.31
N ALA A 250 3.64 23.29 5.05
CA ALA A 250 2.92 22.59 3.99
C ALA A 250 3.73 21.47 3.37
N VAL A 251 3.07 20.34 3.12
CA VAL A 251 3.57 19.23 2.30
C VAL A 251 2.57 19.03 1.16
N THR A 252 2.95 19.38 -0.08
CA THR A 252 2.00 19.46 -1.19
C THR A 252 2.67 19.35 -2.55
N ALA A 253 1.92 18.88 -3.58
CA ALA A 253 2.30 19.02 -4.99
C ALA A 253 1.80 20.35 -5.61
N ALA A 254 1.09 21.19 -4.83
CA ALA A 254 0.53 22.48 -5.27
C ALA A 254 1.07 23.67 -4.44
N PRO A 255 2.36 24.02 -4.52
CA PRO A 255 3.01 25.01 -3.65
C PRO A 255 2.37 26.40 -3.73
N ASP A 256 1.84 26.80 -4.89
CA ASP A 256 1.20 28.11 -5.05
C ASP A 256 -0.05 28.26 -4.20
N LYS A 257 -0.83 27.16 -4.01
CA LYS A 257 -1.99 27.17 -3.13
C LYS A 257 -1.59 27.26 -1.66
N ALA A 258 -0.48 26.64 -1.27
CA ALA A 258 0.05 26.77 0.08
C ALA A 258 0.54 28.21 0.37
N ARG A 259 1.19 28.86 -0.60
CA ARG A 259 1.54 30.30 -0.50
C ARG A 259 0.30 31.18 -0.37
N ALA A 260 -0.74 30.91 -1.18
CA ALA A 260 -2.01 31.64 -1.10
C ALA A 260 -2.74 31.42 0.25
N TYR A 261 -2.48 30.32 0.95
CA TYR A 261 -2.99 30.05 2.28
C TYR A 261 -2.25 30.84 3.38
N GLY A 262 -1.10 31.44 3.06
CA GLY A 262 -0.26 32.22 3.98
C GLY A 262 0.98 31.50 4.51
N ILE A 263 1.39 30.38 3.89
CA ILE A 263 2.59 29.63 4.31
C ILE A 263 3.81 30.13 3.54
N GLU A 264 4.89 30.50 4.25
CA GLU A 264 6.14 30.97 3.67
C GLU A 264 6.85 29.88 2.86
N GLY A 265 7.61 30.29 1.82
CA GLY A 265 8.17 29.36 0.85
C GLY A 265 9.19 28.35 1.40
N ASP A 266 9.93 28.70 2.44
CA ASP A 266 10.90 27.84 3.12
C ASP A 266 10.23 26.74 3.99
N LYS A 267 8.94 26.90 4.29
CA LYS A 267 8.10 25.93 5.01
C LYS A 267 7.21 25.10 4.07
N ILE A 268 7.42 25.18 2.75
CA ILE A 268 6.67 24.43 1.75
C ILE A 268 7.55 23.34 1.16
N PHE A 269 7.19 22.08 1.42
CA PHE A 269 7.88 20.90 0.91
C PHE A 269 7.07 20.26 -0.19
N SER A 270 7.62 20.26 -1.40
CA SER A 270 6.95 19.74 -2.58
C SER A 270 7.31 18.26 -2.84
N PHE A 271 6.41 17.56 -3.50
CA PHE A 271 6.66 16.23 -4.05
C PHE A 271 5.98 16.07 -5.41
N SER A 272 6.46 15.13 -6.22
CA SER A 272 5.98 14.92 -7.58
C SER A 272 4.55 14.39 -7.64
N ASP A 273 3.79 14.82 -8.64
CA ASP A 273 2.48 14.26 -9.00
C ASP A 273 2.53 12.77 -9.38
N GLY A 274 3.70 12.25 -9.78
CA GLY A 274 3.93 10.84 -10.03
C GLY A 274 3.96 9.96 -8.77
N ILE A 275 3.76 10.54 -7.58
CA ILE A 275 3.69 9.82 -6.32
C ILE A 275 2.23 9.66 -5.90
N GLY A 276 1.74 8.42 -5.89
CA GLY A 276 0.40 8.10 -5.37
C GLY A 276 0.32 8.26 -3.87
N GLY A 277 -0.85 8.69 -3.33
CA GLY A 277 -1.01 8.94 -1.89
C GLY A 277 -0.62 7.74 -1.00
N ARG A 278 -1.12 6.55 -1.30
CA ARG A 278 -0.83 5.31 -0.55
C ARG A 278 0.61 4.80 -0.68
N TYR A 279 1.39 5.37 -1.61
CA TYR A 279 2.81 5.10 -1.83
C TYR A 279 3.71 6.27 -1.41
N SER A 280 3.20 7.24 -0.63
CA SER A 280 3.85 8.54 -0.49
C SER A 280 4.71 8.70 0.76
N VAL A 281 4.70 7.78 1.71
CA VAL A 281 5.44 7.89 2.98
C VAL A 281 6.95 8.11 2.80
N TRP A 282 7.49 7.73 1.67
CA TRP A 282 8.89 7.87 1.25
C TRP A 282 9.27 9.30 0.80
N SER A 283 8.28 10.14 0.53
CA SER A 283 8.42 11.52 0.06
C SER A 283 8.43 12.52 1.23
N ALA A 284 8.27 13.82 0.93
CA ALA A 284 8.04 14.85 1.92
C ALA A 284 6.83 14.55 2.85
N VAL A 285 5.89 13.70 2.44
CA VAL A 285 4.79 13.20 3.29
C VAL A 285 5.30 12.49 4.55
N GLY A 286 6.52 11.94 4.52
CA GLY A 286 7.20 11.35 5.67
C GLY A 286 7.84 12.36 6.63
N LEU A 287 7.77 13.68 6.36
CA LEU A 287 8.38 14.71 7.22
C LEU A 287 8.00 14.58 8.71
N PRO A 288 6.73 14.34 9.09
CA PRO A 288 6.37 14.13 10.50
C PRO A 288 7.15 12.96 11.14
N VAL A 289 7.33 11.87 10.40
CA VAL A 289 8.12 10.72 10.86
C VAL A 289 9.59 11.09 10.98
N MET A 290 10.17 11.77 9.98
CA MET A 290 11.56 12.23 10.01
C MET A 290 11.81 13.16 11.21
N ILE A 291 10.88 14.03 11.54
CA ILE A 291 10.96 14.86 12.75
C ILE A 291 10.95 14.00 14.02
N ALA A 292 10.15 12.96 14.09
CA ALA A 292 10.06 12.10 15.26
C ALA A 292 11.32 11.26 15.49
N ILE A 293 11.87 10.61 14.43
CA ILE A 293 12.96 9.64 14.56
C ILE A 293 14.34 10.16 14.15
N GLY A 294 14.41 11.31 13.48
CA GLY A 294 15.64 11.89 12.91
C GLY A 294 15.90 11.45 11.47
N ALA A 295 16.67 12.28 10.74
CA ALA A 295 16.98 12.08 9.33
C ALA A 295 17.78 10.80 9.05
N ASP A 296 18.71 10.44 9.93
CA ASP A 296 19.54 9.22 9.77
C ASP A 296 18.70 7.95 9.85
N LYS A 297 17.80 7.85 10.83
CA LYS A 297 16.89 6.71 10.98
C LYS A 297 15.89 6.67 9.83
N PHE A 298 15.42 7.82 9.35
CA PHE A 298 14.55 7.89 8.18
C PHE A 298 15.30 7.49 6.90
N SER A 299 16.57 7.87 6.74
CA SER A 299 17.44 7.37 5.66
C SER A 299 17.60 5.85 5.71
N SER A 300 17.80 5.28 6.91
CA SER A 300 17.83 3.82 7.11
C SER A 300 16.51 3.15 6.70
N PHE A 301 15.38 3.77 7.01
CA PHE A 301 14.04 3.31 6.57
C PHE A 301 13.93 3.28 5.03
N LEU A 302 14.40 4.33 4.33
CA LEU A 302 14.47 4.33 2.86
C LEU A 302 15.43 3.25 2.34
N GLY A 303 16.56 3.05 3.00
CA GLY A 303 17.56 2.04 2.63
C GLY A 303 16.99 0.61 2.66
N GLY A 304 16.20 0.27 3.67
CA GLY A 304 15.52 -1.02 3.74
C GLY A 304 14.51 -1.23 2.60
N ALA A 305 13.76 -0.19 2.26
CA ALA A 305 12.83 -0.23 1.13
C ALA A 305 13.57 -0.37 -0.20
N HIS A 306 14.69 0.33 -0.38
CA HIS A 306 15.56 0.19 -1.55
C HIS A 306 16.12 -1.22 -1.71
N ALA A 307 16.52 -1.87 -0.62
CA ALA A 307 16.99 -3.26 -0.66
C ALA A 307 15.91 -4.21 -1.23
N MET A 308 14.64 -4.01 -0.87
CA MET A 308 13.53 -4.74 -1.46
C MET A 308 13.32 -4.42 -2.94
N ASP A 309 13.44 -3.13 -3.35
CA ASP A 309 13.38 -2.74 -4.76
C ASP A 309 14.47 -3.45 -5.58
N GLN A 310 15.70 -3.52 -5.07
CA GLN A 310 16.81 -4.24 -5.70
C GLN A 310 16.53 -5.75 -5.81
N HIS A 311 15.98 -6.35 -4.76
CA HIS A 311 15.59 -7.76 -4.76
C HIS A 311 14.55 -8.06 -5.85
N VAL A 312 13.52 -7.24 -5.99
CA VAL A 312 12.47 -7.36 -7.04
C VAL A 312 13.08 -7.33 -8.43
N MET A 313 14.07 -6.47 -8.65
CA MET A 313 14.68 -6.31 -9.97
C MET A 313 15.71 -7.39 -10.30
N ALA A 314 16.43 -7.89 -9.31
CA ALA A 314 17.55 -8.81 -9.51
C ALA A 314 17.16 -10.29 -9.43
N ALA A 315 16.25 -10.66 -8.51
CA ALA A 315 15.93 -12.05 -8.27
C ALA A 315 15.12 -12.68 -9.41
N PRO A 316 15.39 -13.95 -9.78
CA PRO A 316 14.50 -14.74 -10.62
C PRO A 316 13.11 -14.84 -9.97
N PHE A 317 12.03 -15.03 -10.73
CA PHE A 317 10.68 -15.07 -10.17
C PHE A 317 10.50 -16.16 -9.10
N ALA A 318 11.17 -17.29 -9.24
CA ALA A 318 11.10 -18.38 -8.27
C ALA A 318 11.72 -18.03 -6.89
N ASP A 319 12.67 -17.08 -6.86
CA ASP A 319 13.37 -16.63 -5.66
C ASP A 319 12.94 -15.21 -5.24
N ASN A 320 11.95 -14.63 -5.92
CA ASN A 320 11.53 -13.25 -5.75
C ASN A 320 10.35 -13.17 -4.77
N ILE A 321 10.63 -12.80 -3.55
CA ILE A 321 9.65 -12.82 -2.44
C ILE A 321 8.36 -12.06 -2.79
N PRO A 322 8.38 -10.78 -3.23
CA PRO A 322 7.15 -10.06 -3.62
C PRO A 322 6.42 -10.69 -4.79
N VAL A 323 7.14 -11.27 -5.75
CA VAL A 323 6.51 -11.92 -6.91
C VAL A 323 5.79 -13.18 -6.46
N ILE A 324 6.42 -14.04 -5.64
CA ILE A 324 5.78 -15.25 -5.09
C ILE A 324 4.53 -14.89 -4.27
N MET A 325 4.62 -13.90 -3.38
CA MET A 325 3.45 -13.44 -2.62
C MET A 325 2.33 -12.90 -3.51
N GLY A 326 2.67 -12.11 -4.54
CA GLY A 326 1.70 -11.60 -5.51
C GLY A 326 1.03 -12.71 -6.32
N LEU A 327 1.80 -13.71 -6.75
CA LEU A 327 1.27 -14.91 -7.42
C LEU A 327 0.34 -15.72 -6.50
N LEU A 328 0.69 -15.87 -5.22
CA LEU A 328 -0.18 -16.52 -4.23
C LEU A 328 -1.47 -15.73 -3.96
N ARG A 329 -1.43 -14.37 -4.00
CA ARG A 329 -2.66 -13.55 -3.96
C ARG A 329 -3.58 -13.88 -5.14
N VAL A 330 -3.02 -13.97 -6.36
CA VAL A 330 -3.77 -14.37 -7.57
C VAL A 330 -4.29 -15.81 -7.44
N TRP A 331 -3.46 -16.73 -6.95
CA TRP A 331 -3.81 -18.14 -6.72
C TRP A 331 -5.03 -18.26 -5.81
N HIS A 332 -5.00 -17.62 -4.66
CA HIS A 332 -6.12 -17.62 -3.73
C HIS A 332 -7.36 -16.93 -4.29
N ARG A 333 -7.20 -15.78 -4.92
CA ARG A 333 -8.33 -14.97 -5.36
C ARG A 333 -9.03 -15.53 -6.59
N ARG A 334 -8.28 -15.98 -7.60
CA ARG A 334 -8.85 -16.43 -8.89
C ARG A 334 -9.11 -17.91 -8.96
N TYR A 335 -8.27 -18.72 -8.33
CA TYR A 335 -8.36 -20.17 -8.47
C TYR A 335 -9.02 -20.86 -7.28
N PHE A 336 -9.02 -20.23 -6.09
CA PHE A 336 -9.74 -20.72 -4.90
C PHE A 336 -10.98 -19.89 -4.54
N ASP A 337 -11.22 -18.79 -5.24
CA ASP A 337 -12.34 -17.85 -4.97
C ASP A 337 -12.36 -17.31 -3.54
N ARG A 338 -11.20 -17.19 -2.90
CA ARG A 338 -11.06 -16.62 -1.57
C ARG A 338 -11.12 -15.10 -1.65
N SER A 339 -12.24 -14.53 -1.22
CA SER A 339 -12.54 -13.10 -1.36
C SER A 339 -11.91 -12.23 -0.27
N SER A 340 -11.31 -12.84 0.75
CA SER A 340 -10.77 -12.18 1.94
C SER A 340 -9.36 -12.67 2.23
N TYR A 341 -8.53 -11.79 2.83
CA TYR A 341 -7.16 -12.08 3.20
C TYR A 341 -6.80 -11.32 4.47
N ALA A 342 -6.32 -12.01 5.50
CA ALA A 342 -5.97 -11.40 6.76
C ALA A 342 -4.47 -11.07 6.88
N ILE A 343 -4.12 -10.03 7.64
CA ILE A 343 -2.75 -9.70 8.02
C ILE A 343 -2.71 -9.61 9.54
N ILE A 344 -1.96 -10.48 10.19
CA ILE A 344 -1.93 -10.66 11.63
C ILE A 344 -0.50 -10.38 12.14
N PRO A 345 -0.19 -9.12 12.49
CA PRO A 345 1.12 -8.81 13.07
C PRO A 345 1.17 -9.24 14.55
N TYR A 346 2.04 -10.17 14.88
CA TYR A 346 2.38 -10.50 16.27
C TYR A 346 3.35 -9.46 16.84
N SER A 347 2.87 -8.21 16.81
CA SER A 347 3.57 -7.04 17.32
C SER A 347 2.56 -5.90 17.55
N GLU A 348 2.45 -5.41 18.79
CA GLU A 348 1.65 -4.23 19.10
C GLU A 348 2.12 -2.99 18.34
N ARG A 349 3.42 -2.89 18.05
CA ARG A 349 4.01 -1.82 17.26
C ARG A 349 3.48 -1.78 15.82
N LEU A 350 3.11 -2.93 15.28
CA LEU A 350 2.57 -3.06 13.92
C LEU A 350 1.03 -3.10 13.87
N SER A 351 0.34 -2.78 14.96
CA SER A 351 -1.14 -2.85 15.01
C SER A 351 -1.85 -1.96 13.98
N ARG A 352 -1.21 -0.91 13.46
CA ARG A 352 -1.76 -0.08 12.38
C ARG A 352 -1.40 -0.57 10.96
N LEU A 353 -0.56 -1.59 10.81
CA LEU A 353 -0.17 -2.10 9.50
C LEU A 353 -1.34 -2.69 8.72
N PRO A 354 -2.29 -3.45 9.31
CA PRO A 354 -3.47 -3.91 8.57
C PRO A 354 -4.29 -2.77 7.98
N ALA A 355 -4.50 -1.68 8.71
CA ALA A 355 -5.25 -0.50 8.23
C ALA A 355 -4.54 0.22 7.07
N TRP A 356 -3.20 0.32 7.11
CA TRP A 356 -2.41 0.83 5.99
C TRP A 356 -2.50 -0.10 4.77
N ALA A 357 -2.38 -1.41 4.98
CA ALA A 357 -2.46 -2.41 3.90
C ALA A 357 -3.85 -2.48 3.27
N GLN A 358 -4.92 -2.16 4.01
CA GLN A 358 -6.28 -2.00 3.46
C GLN A 358 -6.32 -0.96 2.37
N GLN A 359 -5.79 0.24 2.63
CA GLN A 359 -5.72 1.28 1.60
C GLN A 359 -4.80 0.84 0.47
N LEU A 360 -3.62 0.33 0.79
CA LEU A 360 -2.65 -0.09 -0.21
C LEU A 360 -3.25 -1.07 -1.21
N GLU A 361 -3.84 -2.17 -0.78
CA GLU A 361 -4.37 -3.22 -1.66
C GLU A 361 -5.72 -2.86 -2.27
N MET A 362 -6.70 -2.44 -1.44
CA MET A 362 -8.06 -2.29 -1.91
C MET A 362 -8.28 -1.05 -2.78
N GLU A 363 -7.56 0.05 -2.51
CA GLU A 363 -7.59 1.24 -3.36
C GLU A 363 -6.81 1.01 -4.66
N SER A 364 -5.72 0.22 -4.62
CA SER A 364 -4.94 -0.11 -5.82
C SER A 364 -5.65 -1.10 -6.72
N ASN A 365 -6.12 -2.22 -6.19
CA ASN A 365 -6.56 -3.37 -6.95
C ASN A 365 -8.08 -3.62 -6.90
N GLY A 366 -8.82 -2.88 -6.06
CA GLY A 366 -10.27 -2.95 -5.96
C GLY A 366 -10.97 -2.33 -7.17
N LYS A 367 -10.72 -2.88 -8.35
CA LYS A 367 -11.19 -2.36 -9.65
C LYS A 367 -12.15 -3.35 -10.31
N ARG A 368 -12.97 -2.84 -11.21
CA ARG A 368 -13.88 -3.63 -12.07
C ARG A 368 -13.56 -3.51 -13.56
N VAL A 369 -12.57 -2.70 -13.90
CA VAL A 369 -12.13 -2.42 -15.28
C VAL A 369 -10.64 -2.71 -15.35
N SER A 370 -10.21 -3.38 -16.42
CA SER A 370 -8.82 -3.70 -16.68
C SER A 370 -8.02 -2.45 -17.07
N ARG A 371 -6.69 -2.56 -17.04
CA ARG A 371 -5.79 -1.51 -17.56
C ARG A 371 -5.97 -1.24 -19.06
N HIS A 372 -6.72 -2.05 -19.77
CA HIS A 372 -7.06 -1.89 -21.19
C HIS A 372 -8.47 -1.35 -21.41
N ASN A 373 -9.12 -0.83 -20.35
CA ASN A 373 -10.50 -0.31 -20.34
C ASN A 373 -11.58 -1.35 -20.66
N GLU A 374 -11.30 -2.64 -20.44
CA GLU A 374 -12.25 -3.73 -20.58
C GLU A 374 -12.85 -4.10 -19.22
N PRO A 375 -14.12 -4.52 -19.13
CA PRO A 375 -14.65 -5.11 -17.92
C PRO A 375 -13.82 -6.32 -17.49
N LEU A 376 -13.57 -6.48 -16.20
CA LEU A 376 -12.90 -7.67 -15.69
C LEU A 376 -13.84 -8.88 -15.77
N ASP A 377 -13.29 -10.01 -16.21
CA ASP A 377 -13.95 -11.31 -16.26
C ASP A 377 -14.05 -12.00 -14.89
N ALA A 378 -13.18 -11.62 -13.96
CA ALA A 378 -13.12 -12.17 -12.61
C ALA A 378 -12.72 -11.08 -11.59
N PRO A 379 -13.07 -11.25 -10.30
CA PRO A 379 -12.68 -10.32 -9.25
C PRO A 379 -11.16 -10.17 -9.12
N ALA A 380 -10.70 -8.94 -8.83
CA ALA A 380 -9.29 -8.63 -8.61
C ALA A 380 -8.92 -8.74 -7.12
N ALA A 381 -8.84 -7.63 -6.38
CA ALA A 381 -8.36 -7.62 -5.00
C ALA A 381 -9.20 -8.49 -4.04
N PRO A 382 -8.57 -9.12 -3.04
CA PRO A 382 -9.27 -9.59 -1.85
C PRO A 382 -9.60 -8.42 -0.91
N LEU A 383 -10.55 -8.61 -0.01
CA LEU A 383 -10.75 -7.75 1.16
C LEU A 383 -9.57 -7.95 2.12
N ILE A 384 -8.81 -6.90 2.38
CA ILE A 384 -7.71 -6.92 3.36
C ILE A 384 -8.23 -6.45 4.73
N TRP A 385 -7.88 -7.18 5.77
CA TRP A 385 -8.23 -6.87 7.15
C TRP A 385 -7.24 -7.53 8.13
N GLY A 386 -7.36 -7.24 9.40
CA GLY A 386 -6.54 -7.87 10.41
C GLY A 386 -6.43 -7.04 11.67
N GLU A 387 -5.79 -7.61 12.68
CA GLU A 387 -5.53 -7.03 13.98
C GLU A 387 -4.25 -7.63 14.54
N ALA A 388 -3.65 -6.96 15.52
CA ALA A 388 -2.47 -7.48 16.18
C ALA A 388 -2.76 -8.81 16.92
N GLY A 389 -1.90 -9.81 16.74
CA GLY A 389 -1.82 -10.96 17.63
C GLY A 389 -1.26 -10.48 18.99
N THR A 390 -1.69 -10.95 20.11
CA THR A 390 -2.63 -11.98 20.51
C THR A 390 -4.09 -11.49 20.58
N ASN A 391 -4.36 -10.18 20.49
CA ASN A 391 -5.73 -9.62 20.56
C ASN A 391 -6.64 -10.27 19.52
N ALA A 392 -6.14 -10.45 18.29
CA ALA A 392 -6.84 -11.13 17.21
C ALA A 392 -7.36 -12.52 17.61
N GLN A 393 -6.60 -13.28 18.41
CA GLN A 393 -6.98 -14.61 18.89
C GLN A 393 -8.24 -14.57 19.75
N HIS A 394 -8.43 -13.48 20.50
CA HIS A 394 -9.57 -13.26 21.38
C HIS A 394 -10.73 -12.49 20.73
N SER A 395 -10.60 -12.22 19.42
CA SER A 395 -11.60 -11.48 18.63
C SER A 395 -12.22 -12.37 17.54
N PHE A 396 -11.44 -12.76 16.55
CA PHE A 396 -11.98 -13.40 15.33
C PHE A 396 -11.31 -14.73 14.95
N PHE A 397 -10.39 -15.27 15.72
CA PHE A 397 -9.75 -16.55 15.40
C PHE A 397 -10.74 -17.72 15.48
N GLN A 398 -11.83 -17.60 16.22
CA GLN A 398 -12.95 -18.54 16.14
C GLN A 398 -13.42 -18.71 14.68
N PHE A 399 -13.59 -17.60 13.96
CA PHE A 399 -13.97 -17.61 12.56
C PHE A 399 -12.87 -18.19 11.65
N LEU A 400 -11.61 -17.81 11.88
CA LEU A 400 -10.48 -18.34 11.10
C LEU A 400 -10.33 -19.84 11.24
N HIS A 401 -10.54 -20.40 12.44
CA HIS A 401 -10.42 -21.83 12.69
C HIS A 401 -11.62 -22.65 12.21
N GLN A 402 -12.84 -22.20 12.51
CA GLN A 402 -14.06 -23.01 12.36
C GLN A 402 -15.10 -22.38 11.41
N GLY A 403 -14.86 -21.18 10.87
CA GLY A 403 -15.71 -20.59 9.83
C GLY A 403 -15.70 -21.45 8.56
N VAL A 404 -16.79 -21.37 7.80
CA VAL A 404 -16.91 -22.08 6.51
C VAL A 404 -15.95 -21.50 5.47
N ASP A 405 -15.78 -20.17 5.49
CA ASP A 405 -14.86 -19.49 4.58
C ASP A 405 -13.39 -19.76 4.94
N GLU A 406 -12.62 -20.14 3.96
CA GLU A 406 -11.18 -20.31 4.10
C GLU A 406 -10.48 -18.97 3.85
N ILE A 407 -9.89 -18.39 4.89
CA ILE A 407 -9.20 -17.11 4.83
C ILE A 407 -7.69 -17.34 4.84
N PRO A 408 -6.97 -17.11 3.72
CA PRO A 408 -5.52 -17.06 3.74
C PRO A 408 -5.03 -15.87 4.53
N LEU A 409 -3.86 -15.99 5.18
CA LEU A 409 -3.34 -14.94 6.04
C LEU A 409 -1.82 -14.83 6.03
N ASP A 410 -1.33 -13.62 6.33
CA ASP A 410 0.07 -13.36 6.65
C ASP A 410 0.21 -13.22 8.17
N ILE A 411 1.15 -13.95 8.75
CA ILE A 411 1.58 -13.81 10.14
C ILE A 411 2.91 -13.06 10.12
N LEU A 412 2.94 -11.86 10.73
CA LEU A 412 4.12 -11.03 10.79
C LEU A 412 4.76 -11.17 12.17
N LEU A 413 6.00 -11.61 12.22
CA LEU A 413 6.65 -12.05 13.46
C LEU A 413 8.07 -11.49 13.60
N PRO A 414 8.28 -10.37 14.31
CA PRO A 414 9.62 -10.03 14.79
C PRO A 414 10.06 -11.07 15.82
N LEU A 415 11.30 -11.57 15.69
CA LEU A 415 11.83 -12.65 16.54
C LEU A 415 12.44 -12.13 17.85
N SER A 416 12.63 -10.81 17.96
CA SER A 416 13.18 -10.15 19.15
C SER A 416 12.34 -8.89 19.48
N PRO A 417 12.24 -8.51 20.76
CA PRO A 417 11.64 -7.24 21.13
C PRO A 417 12.37 -6.06 20.46
N SER A 418 11.61 -5.03 20.05
CA SER A 418 12.20 -3.85 19.41
C SER A 418 13.10 -3.03 20.34
N ASN A 419 12.84 -3.09 21.65
CA ASN A 419 13.64 -2.46 22.70
C ASN A 419 13.61 -3.34 23.96
N ASN A 420 14.48 -3.05 24.93
CA ASN A 420 14.57 -3.76 26.22
C ASN A 420 14.77 -5.28 26.06
N ALA A 421 15.48 -5.74 25.02
CA ALA A 421 15.70 -7.16 24.75
C ALA A 421 16.44 -7.91 25.87
N ASP A 422 17.22 -7.19 26.70
CA ASP A 422 17.95 -7.75 27.85
C ASP A 422 17.09 -7.83 29.13
N ASP A 423 15.91 -7.18 29.15
CA ASP A 423 15.00 -7.24 30.28
C ASP A 423 14.31 -8.62 30.34
N PRO A 424 14.40 -9.34 31.49
CA PRO A 424 13.85 -10.69 31.61
C PRO A 424 12.34 -10.78 31.38
N PHE A 425 11.57 -9.75 31.77
CA PHE A 425 10.10 -9.73 31.57
C PHE A 425 9.77 -9.52 30.09
N TRP A 426 10.45 -8.58 29.42
CA TRP A 426 10.27 -8.37 27.99
C TRP A 426 10.60 -9.62 27.17
N LYS A 427 11.71 -10.26 27.53
CA LYS A 427 12.13 -11.52 26.90
C LYS A 427 11.10 -12.63 27.10
N ALA A 428 10.60 -12.84 28.32
CA ALA A 428 9.60 -13.87 28.62
C ALA A 428 8.28 -13.61 27.88
N HIS A 429 7.80 -12.36 27.87
CA HIS A 429 6.59 -12.00 27.13
C HIS A 429 6.77 -12.23 25.61
N HIS A 430 7.93 -11.86 25.08
CA HIS A 430 8.21 -12.04 23.65
C HIS A 430 8.32 -13.51 23.27
N MET A 431 8.92 -14.34 24.08
CA MET A 431 8.96 -15.81 23.86
C MET A 431 7.54 -16.39 23.80
N THR A 432 6.66 -15.96 24.69
CA THR A 432 5.23 -16.35 24.68
C THR A 432 4.53 -15.86 23.41
N LEU A 433 4.82 -14.63 22.96
CA LEU A 433 4.27 -14.06 21.73
C LEU A 433 4.68 -14.88 20.50
N VAL A 434 5.95 -15.21 20.38
CA VAL A 434 6.50 -16.07 19.30
C VAL A 434 5.83 -17.45 19.32
N ALA A 435 5.76 -18.07 20.50
CA ALA A 435 5.13 -19.38 20.66
C ALA A 435 3.65 -19.36 20.22
N ASN A 436 2.89 -18.30 20.56
CA ASN A 436 1.52 -18.14 20.11
C ASN A 436 1.43 -17.99 18.59
N ALA A 437 2.28 -17.18 17.96
CA ALA A 437 2.28 -16.99 16.51
C ALA A 437 2.48 -18.32 15.76
N VAL A 438 3.50 -19.07 16.17
CA VAL A 438 3.83 -20.38 15.58
C VAL A 438 2.73 -21.38 15.83
N ALA A 439 2.20 -21.47 17.05
CA ALA A 439 1.11 -22.38 17.40
C ALA A 439 -0.15 -22.10 16.57
N GLN A 440 -0.47 -20.82 16.31
CA GLN A 440 -1.62 -20.48 15.48
C GLN A 440 -1.39 -20.84 14.00
N ALA A 441 -0.19 -20.63 13.46
CA ALA A 441 0.15 -21.07 12.10
C ALA A 441 -0.04 -22.59 11.93
N GLU A 442 0.45 -23.37 12.90
CA GLU A 442 0.31 -24.83 12.93
C GLU A 442 -1.16 -25.27 13.06
N ALA A 443 -1.87 -24.71 14.05
CA ALA A 443 -3.28 -25.07 14.31
C ALA A 443 -4.21 -24.72 13.15
N LEU A 444 -3.99 -23.58 12.49
CA LEU A 444 -4.76 -23.17 11.30
C LEU A 444 -4.49 -24.08 10.11
N ALA A 445 -3.23 -24.48 9.89
CA ALA A 445 -2.87 -25.34 8.77
C ALA A 445 -3.34 -26.80 8.98
N PHE A 446 -3.12 -27.36 10.16
CA PHE A 446 -3.24 -28.79 10.37
C PHE A 446 -4.56 -29.19 11.06
N GLY A 447 -5.15 -28.30 11.84
CA GLY A 447 -6.37 -28.60 12.58
C GLY A 447 -6.24 -29.80 13.53
N THR A 448 -7.37 -30.27 14.00
CA THR A 448 -7.43 -31.52 14.79
C THR A 448 -8.80 -32.14 14.63
N ASP A 449 -8.84 -33.47 14.40
CA ASP A 449 -10.07 -34.22 14.25
C ASP A 449 -10.67 -34.54 15.62
N ASN A 450 -11.93 -34.17 15.84
CA ASN A 450 -12.71 -34.61 16.97
C ASN A 450 -14.10 -35.03 16.46
N LEU A 451 -14.21 -36.31 16.07
CA LEU A 451 -15.45 -36.87 15.51
C LEU A 451 -16.54 -37.08 16.57
N ASP A 452 -16.15 -37.21 17.86
CA ASP A 452 -17.09 -37.41 18.96
C ASP A 452 -17.77 -36.10 19.38
N ASN A 453 -17.09 -34.95 19.16
CA ASN A 453 -17.64 -33.62 19.46
C ASN A 453 -17.39 -32.66 18.29
N PRO A 454 -18.36 -32.51 17.38
CA PRO A 454 -18.23 -31.63 16.21
C PRO A 454 -17.92 -30.14 16.56
N HIS A 455 -18.32 -29.68 17.75
CA HIS A 455 -18.00 -28.33 18.22
C HIS A 455 -16.49 -28.12 18.53
N GLN A 456 -15.77 -29.22 18.72
CA GLN A 456 -14.33 -29.23 18.96
C GLN A 456 -13.54 -29.76 17.76
N HIS A 457 -14.18 -29.91 16.62
CA HIS A 457 -13.50 -30.22 15.37
C HIS A 457 -12.90 -28.96 14.76
N PHE A 458 -11.62 -29.00 14.44
CA PHE A 458 -10.89 -27.95 13.77
C PHE A 458 -10.44 -28.47 12.40
N PRO A 459 -11.09 -28.07 11.30
CA PRO A 459 -10.83 -28.66 9.99
C PRO A 459 -9.40 -28.45 9.49
N GLY A 460 -8.68 -27.46 9.99
CA GLY A 460 -7.38 -27.09 9.45
C GLY A 460 -7.52 -26.52 8.04
N ASN A 461 -6.52 -26.77 7.22
CA ASN A 461 -6.48 -26.38 5.80
C ASN A 461 -6.60 -24.85 5.57
N ARG A 462 -6.18 -24.04 6.56
CA ARG A 462 -6.17 -22.60 6.52
C ARG A 462 -4.76 -22.13 6.16
N PRO A 463 -4.54 -21.68 4.90
CA PRO A 463 -3.18 -21.36 4.44
C PRO A 463 -2.66 -20.08 5.09
N SER A 464 -1.39 -20.09 5.48
CA SER A 464 -0.69 -18.92 6.00
C SER A 464 0.69 -18.75 5.38
N ILE A 465 1.16 -17.50 5.34
CA ILE A 465 2.55 -17.13 5.11
C ILE A 465 3.09 -16.61 6.43
N VAL A 466 4.23 -17.11 6.88
CA VAL A 466 4.91 -16.56 8.06
C VAL A 466 6.07 -15.69 7.58
N ILE A 467 6.01 -14.41 7.89
CA ILE A 467 7.03 -13.40 7.58
C ILE A 467 7.71 -13.03 8.88
N SER A 468 8.97 -13.41 9.03
CA SER A 468 9.74 -13.17 10.25
C SER A 468 11.03 -12.39 9.96
N TRP A 469 11.49 -11.63 10.94
CA TRP A 469 12.74 -10.89 10.92
C TRP A 469 13.28 -10.73 12.35
N GLU A 470 14.55 -10.38 12.48
CA GLU A 470 15.18 -10.34 13.79
C GLU A 470 14.52 -9.30 14.70
N LYS A 471 14.52 -8.04 14.29
CA LYS A 471 14.05 -6.89 15.10
C LYS A 471 13.43 -5.80 14.22
N THR A 472 12.35 -5.17 14.70
CA THR A 472 11.75 -4.04 13.99
C THR A 472 12.63 -2.80 14.16
N THR A 473 13.48 -2.55 13.17
CA THR A 473 14.29 -1.35 13.00
C THR A 473 13.72 -0.49 11.87
N PRO A 474 14.14 0.77 11.70
CA PRO A 474 13.76 1.56 10.52
C PRO A 474 14.04 0.81 9.20
N TYR A 475 15.21 0.19 9.05
CA TYR A 475 15.55 -0.60 7.86
C TYR A 475 14.60 -1.79 7.65
N ALA A 476 14.39 -2.60 8.68
CA ALA A 476 13.49 -3.76 8.59
C ALA A 476 12.05 -3.36 8.25
N LEU A 477 11.56 -2.25 8.84
CA LEU A 477 10.23 -1.72 8.54
C LEU A 477 10.14 -1.20 7.09
N GLY A 478 11.15 -0.47 6.61
CA GLY A 478 11.19 0.00 5.22
C GLY A 478 11.12 -1.15 4.23
N ARG A 479 11.89 -2.21 4.46
CA ARG A 479 11.88 -3.44 3.67
C ARG A 479 10.51 -4.13 3.69
N LEU A 480 9.86 -4.21 4.85
CA LEU A 480 8.53 -4.81 5.00
C LEU A 480 7.44 -4.03 4.25
N LEU A 481 7.47 -2.70 4.31
CA LEU A 481 6.48 -1.89 3.60
C LEU A 481 6.66 -1.98 2.09
N ALA A 482 7.90 -1.90 1.60
CA ALA A 482 8.19 -2.06 0.18
C ALA A 482 7.81 -3.46 -0.32
N LEU A 483 7.97 -4.51 0.50
CA LEU A 483 7.46 -5.85 0.20
C LEU A 483 5.97 -5.80 -0.13
N TYR A 484 5.13 -5.23 0.74
CA TYR A 484 3.69 -5.16 0.52
C TYR A 484 3.30 -4.26 -0.67
N GLU A 485 4.03 -3.17 -0.91
CA GLU A 485 3.82 -2.34 -2.09
C GLU A 485 4.06 -3.15 -3.38
N HIS A 486 5.16 -3.89 -3.45
CA HIS A 486 5.44 -4.74 -4.61
C HIS A 486 4.47 -5.92 -4.74
N VAL A 487 4.04 -6.54 -3.65
CA VAL A 487 2.98 -7.59 -3.67
C VAL A 487 1.70 -7.04 -4.31
N THR A 488 1.28 -5.85 -3.89
CA THR A 488 0.10 -5.18 -4.44
C THR A 488 0.26 -4.86 -5.93
N ILE A 489 1.43 -4.36 -6.34
CA ILE A 489 1.72 -4.02 -7.74
C ILE A 489 1.77 -5.29 -8.61
N VAL A 490 2.43 -6.34 -8.15
CA VAL A 490 2.53 -7.63 -8.85
C VAL A 490 1.15 -8.26 -9.02
N SER A 491 0.40 -8.37 -7.93
CA SER A 491 -0.94 -8.96 -7.99
C SER A 491 -1.89 -8.13 -8.86
N GLY A 492 -1.85 -6.80 -8.76
CA GLY A 492 -2.63 -5.90 -9.60
C GLY A 492 -2.30 -6.03 -11.08
N PHE A 493 -1.01 -6.13 -11.43
CA PHE A 493 -0.58 -6.39 -12.79
C PHE A 493 -1.14 -7.71 -13.33
N LEU A 494 -1.05 -8.78 -12.54
CA LEU A 494 -1.54 -10.11 -12.90
C LEU A 494 -3.07 -10.20 -12.91
N PHE A 495 -3.77 -9.42 -12.09
CA PHE A 495 -5.21 -9.22 -12.18
C PHE A 495 -5.63 -8.40 -13.42
N GLY A 496 -4.68 -7.76 -14.09
CA GLY A 496 -4.90 -6.93 -15.26
C GLY A 496 -5.42 -5.52 -14.94
N VAL A 497 -5.27 -5.02 -13.70
CA VAL A 497 -5.78 -3.71 -13.28
C VAL A 497 -4.68 -2.64 -13.21
N ASN A 498 -5.08 -1.35 -13.19
CA ASN A 498 -4.19 -0.24 -12.90
C ASN A 498 -4.15 -0.01 -11.37
N SER A 499 -3.00 -0.31 -10.75
CA SER A 499 -2.82 -0.19 -9.29
C SER A 499 -2.54 1.23 -8.80
N PHE A 500 -2.53 2.25 -9.66
CA PHE A 500 -1.99 3.58 -9.33
C PHE A 500 -3.02 4.72 -9.34
N ASP A 501 -4.25 4.46 -9.79
CA ASP A 501 -5.36 5.40 -9.74
C ASP A 501 -6.39 5.06 -8.64
N GLN A 502 -7.40 5.95 -8.43
CA GLN A 502 -8.45 5.78 -7.43
C GLN A 502 -9.77 6.47 -7.80
N TRP A 503 -10.24 6.32 -9.03
CA TRP A 503 -11.47 6.96 -9.55
C TRP A 503 -12.73 6.67 -8.72
N GLY A 504 -12.76 5.53 -8.01
CA GLY A 504 -13.89 5.10 -7.19
C GLY A 504 -14.29 6.04 -6.05
N VAL A 505 -13.39 6.91 -5.59
CA VAL A 505 -13.66 7.84 -4.49
C VAL A 505 -14.22 9.20 -4.94
N GLU A 506 -14.19 9.51 -6.25
CA GLU A 506 -14.55 10.85 -6.76
C GLU A 506 -16.07 11.12 -6.71
N LEU A 507 -16.89 10.10 -6.97
CA LEU A 507 -18.35 10.25 -6.91
C LEU A 507 -18.83 10.65 -5.52
N GLY A 508 -18.27 10.04 -4.47
CA GLY A 508 -18.62 10.35 -3.08
C GLY A 508 -18.32 11.80 -2.73
N LYS A 509 -17.15 12.31 -3.13
CA LYS A 509 -16.74 13.70 -2.90
C LYS A 509 -17.69 14.69 -3.58
N ALA A 510 -18.02 14.46 -4.85
CA ALA A 510 -18.97 15.31 -5.58
C ALA A 510 -20.35 15.35 -4.92
N ARG A 511 -20.83 14.20 -4.42
CA ARG A 511 -22.10 14.12 -3.69
C ARG A 511 -22.04 14.83 -2.33
N ALA A 512 -20.93 14.71 -1.62
CA ALA A 512 -20.75 15.34 -0.30
C ALA A 512 -20.83 16.86 -0.39
N ILE A 513 -20.23 17.50 -1.40
CA ILE A 513 -20.28 18.94 -1.61
C ILE A 513 -21.74 19.41 -1.77
N ALA A 514 -22.53 18.75 -2.63
CA ALA A 514 -23.94 19.10 -2.85
C ALA A 514 -24.79 18.91 -1.59
N LEU A 515 -24.51 17.88 -0.78
CA LEU A 515 -25.22 17.60 0.47
C LEU A 515 -24.84 18.60 1.58
N GLU A 516 -23.57 19.01 1.65
CA GLU A 516 -23.10 20.04 2.59
C GLU A 516 -23.75 21.39 2.31
N GLU A 517 -23.89 21.78 1.03
CA GLU A 517 -24.60 22.99 0.65
C GLU A 517 -26.10 22.91 1.04
N ALA A 518 -26.73 21.75 0.84
CA ALA A 518 -28.09 21.51 1.26
C ALA A 518 -28.30 21.52 2.78
N LEU A 519 -27.29 21.19 3.57
CA LEU A 519 -27.31 21.34 5.03
C LEU A 519 -27.27 22.80 5.48
N LYS A 520 -26.57 23.68 4.73
CA LYS A 520 -26.39 25.11 5.04
C LYS A 520 -27.51 26.00 4.56
N THR A 521 -28.29 25.58 3.56
CA THR A 521 -29.32 26.40 2.91
C THR A 521 -30.73 25.81 3.07
N GLU A 522 -31.76 26.64 3.08
CA GLU A 522 -33.16 26.19 3.03
C GLU A 522 -33.62 25.79 1.61
N GLY A 523 -32.76 25.07 0.87
CA GLY A 523 -32.99 24.68 -0.51
C GLY A 523 -33.92 23.48 -0.70
N SER A 524 -34.30 23.25 -1.96
CA SER A 524 -35.08 22.08 -2.36
C SER A 524 -34.24 20.79 -2.32
N PHE A 525 -34.79 19.75 -1.71
CA PHE A 525 -34.17 18.40 -1.67
C PHE A 525 -34.54 17.51 -2.86
N ARG A 526 -35.03 18.12 -3.97
CA ARG A 526 -35.60 17.38 -5.13
C ARG A 526 -34.56 16.48 -5.83
N ASP A 527 -33.30 16.84 -5.74
CA ASP A 527 -32.20 16.12 -6.39
C ASP A 527 -31.63 14.98 -5.54
N PHE A 528 -32.16 14.78 -4.31
CA PHE A 528 -31.74 13.75 -3.39
C PHE A 528 -32.80 12.66 -3.23
N SER A 529 -32.36 11.46 -2.86
CA SER A 529 -33.30 10.40 -2.51
C SER A 529 -34.15 10.80 -1.28
N PRO A 530 -35.36 10.28 -1.12
CA PRO A 530 -36.19 10.57 0.06
C PRO A 530 -35.48 10.27 1.39
N ALA A 531 -34.64 9.22 1.44
CA ALA A 531 -33.86 8.87 2.62
C ALA A 531 -32.79 9.93 2.94
N ALA A 532 -32.05 10.40 1.93
CA ALA A 532 -31.07 11.46 2.11
C ALA A 532 -31.73 12.77 2.54
N ALA A 533 -32.82 13.16 1.89
CA ALA A 533 -33.60 14.36 2.24
C ALA A 533 -34.12 14.32 3.69
N HIS A 534 -34.57 13.15 4.16
CA HIS A 534 -35.00 12.96 5.54
C HIS A 534 -33.86 13.16 6.54
N LEU A 535 -32.69 12.53 6.29
CA LEU A 535 -31.52 12.66 7.14
C LEU A 535 -30.99 14.09 7.20
N ILE A 536 -30.92 14.78 6.05
CA ILE A 536 -30.45 16.18 5.98
C ILE A 536 -31.38 17.09 6.78
N LYS A 537 -32.69 16.95 6.60
CA LYS A 537 -33.68 17.73 7.35
C LYS A 537 -33.51 17.52 8.86
N ARG A 538 -33.44 16.27 9.30
CA ARG A 538 -33.24 15.93 10.71
C ARG A 538 -31.93 16.46 11.26
N ALA A 539 -30.82 16.33 10.50
CA ALA A 539 -29.52 16.85 10.91
C ALA A 539 -29.56 18.38 11.06
N ARG A 540 -30.18 19.09 10.11
CA ARG A 540 -30.35 20.54 10.18
C ARG A 540 -31.16 20.95 11.41
N ASP A 541 -32.27 20.26 11.72
CA ASP A 541 -33.12 20.55 12.87
C ASP A 541 -32.38 20.37 14.22
N ILE A 542 -31.31 19.59 14.25
CA ILE A 542 -30.51 19.29 15.44
C ILE A 542 -29.27 20.21 15.57
N ILE A 543 -28.60 20.46 14.43
CA ILE A 543 -27.34 21.23 14.42
C ILE A 543 -27.60 22.74 14.53
N GLY A 544 -28.80 23.17 14.13
CA GLY A 544 -29.27 24.55 14.21
C GLY A 544 -29.11 25.28 12.92
#